data_4700a8850639b266910f71c1cce5abfc
#
_entry.id   4700a8850639b266910f71c1cce5abfc
#
_cell.length_a   1.000
_cell.length_b   1.000
_cell.length_c   1.000
_cell.angle_alpha   90.00
_cell.angle_beta   90.00
_cell.angle_gamma   90.00
#
_symmetry.space_group_name_H-M   'P 1'
#
loop_
_entity.id
_entity.type
_entity.pdbx_description
1 polymer ?
#
loop_
_entity_poly.entity_id
_entity_poly.type
_entity_poly.pdbx_seq_one_letter_code
_entity_poly.pdbx_strand_id
1 'polypeptide(L)'
;MDENPPAKIRLTMPTKAVLDLLLSAVDDDPPWGYRICEESGLGPGTVYPILERLEQARWIAGTWEADAPPDRPKRRTYQISDLGSRAYRAALAKATRPTARLRWGLRPGEAR
;
A
#
# COMPACT_ATOMS: atom_id res chain seq x y z
N MET A 1 -23.41 10.01 -1.10
CA MET A 1 -23.08 9.88 -0.78
C MET A 1 -22.70 9.27 -0.51
N ASP A 2 -22.54 9.02 -0.67
CA ASP A 2 -22.07 8.36 -0.15
C ASP A 2 -21.18 8.55 0.40
N GLU A 3 -21.17 8.96 1.06
CA GLU A 3 -20.24 9.10 1.78
C GLU A 3 -19.91 7.97 2.53
N ASN A 4 -19.57 6.97 1.98
CA ASN A 4 -18.99 5.85 2.67
C ASN A 4 -17.66 6.25 3.25
N PRO A 5 -17.33 5.83 4.45
CA PRO A 5 -15.96 6.04 4.91
C PRO A 5 -15.00 5.31 4.00
N PRO A 6 -13.76 5.76 3.89
CA PRO A 6 -12.78 5.04 3.09
C PRO A 6 -12.70 3.58 3.53
N ALA A 7 -12.57 2.70 2.58
CA ALA A 7 -12.45 1.29 2.89
C ALA A 7 -11.25 1.07 3.78
N LYS A 8 -11.46 0.28 4.82
CA LYS A 8 -10.38 -0.06 5.72
C LYS A 8 -9.43 -1.03 5.03
N ILE A 9 -8.16 -0.71 5.01
CA ILE A 9 -7.16 -1.55 4.38
C ILE A 9 -6.49 -2.41 5.44
N ARG A 10 -6.53 -3.72 5.24
CA ARG A 10 -5.78 -4.62 6.11
C ARG A 10 -4.32 -4.61 5.68
N LEU A 11 -3.44 -4.36 6.62
CA LEU A 11 -2.01 -4.31 6.34
C LEU A 11 -1.39 -5.68 6.53
N THR A 12 -1.68 -6.57 5.60
CA THR A 12 -0.99 -7.86 5.53
C THR A 12 0.43 -7.63 5.06
N MET A 13 1.28 -8.64 5.23
CA MET A 13 2.65 -8.51 4.76
C MET A 13 2.74 -8.19 3.27
N PRO A 14 1.98 -8.88 2.39
CA PRO A 14 2.03 -8.51 0.97
C PRO A 14 1.55 -7.08 0.71
N THR A 15 0.51 -6.62 1.40
CA THR A 15 0.03 -5.26 1.21
C THR A 15 1.09 -4.25 1.63
N LYS A 16 1.76 -4.50 2.75
CA LYS A 16 2.84 -3.61 3.17
C LYS A 16 3.98 -3.60 2.16
N ALA A 17 4.31 -4.75 1.59
CA ALA A 17 5.38 -4.82 0.60
C ALA A 17 5.06 -3.93 -0.59
N VAL A 18 3.81 -3.97 -1.07
CA VAL A 18 3.39 -3.13 -2.18
C VAL A 18 3.44 -1.65 -1.79
N LEU A 19 2.92 -1.31 -0.63
CA LEU A 19 2.91 0.09 -0.18
C LEU A 19 4.32 0.64 0.04
N ASP A 20 5.20 -0.16 0.63
CA ASP A 20 6.59 0.25 0.83
C ASP A 20 7.28 0.54 -0.50
N LEU A 21 7.02 -0.32 -1.47
CA LEU A 21 7.59 -0.14 -2.79
C LEU A 21 7.11 1.16 -3.43
N LEU A 22 5.81 1.44 -3.31
CA LEU A 22 5.25 2.66 -3.87
C LEU A 22 5.74 3.91 -3.14
N LEU A 23 5.91 3.81 -1.82
CA LEU A 23 6.46 4.95 -1.06
C LEU A 23 7.88 5.29 -1.49
N SER A 24 8.68 4.29 -1.83
CA SER A 24 10.07 4.51 -2.18
C SER A 24 10.27 4.84 -3.66
N ALA A 25 9.22 4.73 -4.48
CA ALA A 25 9.34 5.02 -5.90
C ALA A 25 9.49 6.52 -6.14
N VAL A 26 10.28 6.87 -7.16
CA VAL A 26 10.43 8.28 -7.50
C VAL A 26 9.24 8.73 -8.35
N ASP A 27 8.88 10.01 -8.20
CA ASP A 27 7.63 10.52 -8.78
C ASP A 27 7.62 10.45 -10.30
N ASP A 28 8.76 10.66 -10.95
CA ASP A 28 8.80 10.66 -12.40
C ASP A 28 9.08 9.28 -12.99
N ASP A 29 9.11 8.24 -12.15
CA ASP A 29 9.31 6.88 -12.62
C ASP A 29 8.42 5.94 -11.82
N PRO A 30 7.09 6.12 -11.90
CA PRO A 30 6.19 5.26 -11.14
C PRO A 30 6.22 3.83 -11.67
N PRO A 31 6.19 2.85 -10.77
CA PRO A 31 6.22 1.46 -11.21
C PRO A 31 4.90 1.03 -11.84
N TRP A 32 5.01 0.12 -12.79
CA TRP A 32 3.84 -0.50 -13.39
C TRP A 32 3.64 -1.89 -12.77
N GLY A 33 2.48 -2.46 -13.03
CA GLY A 33 2.08 -3.68 -12.31
C GLY A 33 3.10 -4.81 -12.33
N TYR A 34 3.63 -5.11 -13.52
CA TYR A 34 4.60 -6.20 -13.63
C TYR A 34 5.87 -5.90 -12.83
N ARG A 35 6.31 -4.66 -12.87
CA ARG A 35 7.50 -4.26 -12.11
C ARG A 35 7.26 -4.37 -10.61
N ILE A 36 6.04 -4.05 -10.17
CA ILE A 36 5.68 -4.22 -8.77
C ILE A 36 5.77 -5.69 -8.38
N CYS A 37 5.29 -6.58 -9.25
CA CYS A 37 5.40 -8.01 -9.00
C CYS A 37 6.87 -8.43 -8.87
N GLU A 38 7.70 -7.98 -9.79
CA GLU A 38 9.11 -8.35 -9.78
C GLU A 38 9.82 -7.84 -8.52
N GLU A 39 9.62 -6.57 -8.21
CA GLU A 39 10.36 -5.94 -7.11
C GLU A 39 9.87 -6.40 -5.74
N SER A 40 8.60 -6.74 -5.64
CA SER A 40 8.06 -7.23 -4.37
C SER A 40 8.30 -8.73 -4.19
N GLY A 41 8.57 -9.43 -5.26
CA GLY A 41 8.69 -10.88 -5.20
C GLY A 41 7.35 -11.59 -5.11
N LEU A 42 6.26 -10.86 -5.30
CA LEU A 42 4.92 -11.42 -5.21
C LEU A 42 4.38 -11.70 -6.60
N GLY A 43 3.52 -12.70 -6.71
CA GLY A 43 2.93 -13.01 -7.99
C GLY A 43 1.78 -12.09 -8.34
N PRO A 44 1.38 -12.06 -9.63
CA PRO A 44 0.28 -11.18 -10.05
C PRO A 44 -1.04 -11.51 -9.39
N GLY A 45 -1.29 -12.76 -9.06
CA GLY A 45 -2.51 -13.13 -8.35
C GLY A 45 -2.60 -12.53 -6.96
N THR A 46 -1.48 -12.11 -6.38
CA THR A 46 -1.45 -11.43 -5.10
C THR A 46 -1.42 -9.91 -5.30
N VAL A 47 -0.61 -9.44 -6.22
CA VAL A 47 -0.36 -8.00 -6.39
C VAL A 47 -1.59 -7.28 -6.95
N TYR A 48 -2.20 -7.79 -8.01
CA TYR A 48 -3.28 -7.05 -8.66
C TYR A 48 -4.52 -6.88 -7.78
N PRO A 49 -4.96 -7.89 -7.01
CA PRO A 49 -6.05 -7.63 -6.08
C PRO A 49 -5.71 -6.59 -5.01
N ILE A 50 -4.44 -6.55 -4.58
CA ILE A 50 -4.01 -5.53 -3.62
C ILE A 50 -4.09 -4.15 -4.26
N LEU A 51 -3.56 -4.01 -5.47
CA LEU A 51 -3.60 -2.73 -6.17
C LEU A 51 -5.03 -2.26 -6.36
N GLU A 52 -5.93 -3.18 -6.70
CA GLU A 52 -7.32 -2.83 -6.89
C GLU A 52 -7.95 -2.31 -5.60
N ARG A 53 -7.71 -2.98 -4.48
CA ARG A 53 -8.25 -2.53 -3.21
C ARG A 53 -7.68 -1.18 -2.78
N LEU A 54 -6.38 -0.99 -2.98
CA LEU A 54 -5.74 0.28 -2.63
C LEU A 54 -6.25 1.42 -3.50
N GLU A 55 -6.50 1.13 -4.77
CA GLU A 55 -7.02 2.13 -5.68
C GLU A 55 -8.46 2.50 -5.31
N GLN A 56 -9.27 1.53 -4.96
CA GLN A 56 -10.64 1.78 -4.52
C GLN A 56 -10.69 2.60 -3.24
N ALA A 57 -9.73 2.38 -2.36
CA ALA A 57 -9.63 3.15 -1.13
C ALA A 57 -8.96 4.52 -1.35
N ARG A 58 -8.53 4.80 -2.57
CA ARG A 58 -7.87 6.04 -2.94
C ARG A 58 -6.52 6.24 -2.25
N TRP A 59 -5.93 5.15 -1.82
CA TRP A 59 -4.57 5.20 -1.29
C TRP A 59 -3.55 5.30 -2.40
N ILE A 60 -3.89 4.80 -3.58
CA ILE A 60 -3.01 4.88 -4.75
C ILE A 60 -3.83 5.32 -5.95
N ALA A 61 -3.15 5.82 -6.95
CA ALA A 61 -3.74 6.18 -8.23
C ALA A 61 -3.05 5.41 -9.35
N GLY A 62 -3.83 4.88 -10.27
CA GLY A 62 -3.31 4.20 -11.44
C GLY A 62 -3.49 5.07 -12.67
N THR A 63 -2.50 5.06 -13.53
CA THR A 63 -2.50 5.86 -14.75
C THR A 63 -2.06 5.00 -15.92
N TRP A 64 -2.82 5.05 -17.00
CA TRP A 64 -2.44 4.35 -18.19
C TRP A 64 -1.35 5.10 -18.94
N GLU A 65 -0.43 4.36 -19.50
CA GLU A 65 0.61 4.90 -20.34
C GLU A 65 -0.01 5.61 -21.54
N ALA A 66 0.45 6.84 -21.83
CA ALA A 66 -0.14 7.64 -22.89
C ALA A 66 0.30 7.17 -24.27
N ASP A 67 1.58 6.90 -24.44
CA ASP A 67 2.15 6.59 -25.74
C ASP A 67 2.87 5.26 -25.69
N ALA A 68 2.10 4.19 -25.72
CA ALA A 68 2.68 2.86 -25.72
C ALA A 68 3.17 2.50 -27.15
N PRO A 69 4.29 1.80 -27.26
CA PRO A 69 4.65 1.25 -28.56
C PRO A 69 3.56 0.33 -29.10
N PRO A 70 3.38 0.29 -30.43
CA PRO A 70 2.27 -0.51 -30.96
C PRO A 70 2.45 -2.02 -30.80
N ASP A 71 3.66 -2.47 -30.46
CA ASP A 71 3.92 -3.90 -30.37
C ASP A 71 3.72 -4.47 -28.98
N ARG A 72 3.22 -3.69 -28.03
CA ARG A 72 2.91 -4.20 -26.72
C ARG A 72 1.73 -3.46 -26.10
N PRO A 73 1.06 -4.07 -25.10
CA PRO A 73 -0.05 -3.40 -24.44
C PRO A 73 0.41 -2.19 -23.63
N LYS A 74 -0.50 -1.26 -23.46
CA LYS A 74 -0.25 -0.12 -22.56
C LYS A 74 -0.02 -0.62 -21.14
N ARG A 75 0.87 0.05 -20.46
CA ARG A 75 1.16 -0.24 -19.06
C ARG A 75 0.37 0.69 -18.16
N ARG A 76 -0.02 0.15 -17.02
CA ARG A 76 -0.67 0.97 -16.00
C ARG A 76 0.31 1.16 -14.87
N THR A 77 0.63 2.42 -14.58
CA THR A 77 1.56 2.76 -13.51
C THR A 77 0.79 3.19 -12.28
N TYR A 78 1.45 3.11 -11.13
CA TYR A 78 0.78 3.37 -9.85
C TYR A 78 1.62 4.29 -8.99
N GLN A 79 0.94 5.21 -8.30
CA GLN A 79 1.59 6.12 -7.36
C GLN A 79 0.76 6.18 -6.09
N ILE A 80 1.45 6.25 -4.96
CA ILE A 80 0.73 6.42 -3.69
C ILE A 80 0.24 7.86 -3.61
N SER A 81 -0.99 8.04 -3.12
CA SER A 81 -1.57 9.37 -2.96
C SER A 81 -1.15 9.96 -1.62
N ASP A 82 -1.39 11.27 -1.45
CA ASP A 82 -1.16 11.90 -0.16
C ASP A 82 -2.01 11.23 0.91
N LEU A 83 -3.26 10.94 0.59
CA LEU A 83 -4.11 10.23 1.53
C LEU A 83 -3.53 8.88 1.90
N GLY A 84 -3.09 8.12 0.90
CA GLY A 84 -2.53 6.79 1.16
C GLY A 84 -1.25 6.85 1.95
N SER A 85 -0.39 7.80 1.62
CA SER A 85 0.87 7.97 2.34
C SER A 85 0.63 8.28 3.81
N ARG A 86 -0.27 9.23 4.08
CA ARG A 86 -0.57 9.60 5.46
C ARG A 86 -1.26 8.47 6.21
N ALA A 87 -2.20 7.80 5.55
CA ALA A 87 -2.93 6.70 6.18
C ALA A 87 -2.01 5.53 6.50
N TYR A 88 -1.11 5.21 5.57
CA TYR A 88 -0.19 4.10 5.79
C TYR A 88 0.79 4.43 6.91
N ARG A 89 1.36 5.63 6.90
CA ARG A 89 2.29 6.03 7.97
C ARG A 89 1.62 6.06 9.33
N ALA A 90 0.38 6.52 9.38
CA ALA A 90 -0.38 6.53 10.61
C ALA A 90 -0.64 5.10 11.11
N ALA A 91 -0.98 4.20 10.20
CA ALA A 91 -1.21 2.81 10.57
C ALA A 91 0.06 2.13 11.06
N LEU A 92 1.19 2.42 10.42
CA LEU A 92 2.47 1.87 10.87
C LEU A 92 2.84 2.38 12.24
N ALA A 93 2.66 3.68 12.49
CA ALA A 93 2.98 4.26 13.77
C ALA A 93 2.11 3.65 14.87
N LYS A 94 0.85 3.42 14.57
CA LYS A 94 -0.06 2.81 15.52
C LYS A 94 0.34 1.38 15.82
N ALA A 95 0.74 0.63 14.81
CA ALA A 95 1.09 -0.77 14.97
C ALA A 95 2.39 -0.95 15.75
N THR A 96 3.33 -0.01 15.60
CA THR A 96 4.63 -0.13 16.26
C THR A 96 4.69 0.56 17.61
N ARG A 97 3.69 1.36 17.91
CA ARG A 97 3.66 2.09 19.17
C ARG A 97 3.43 1.12 20.31
N PRO A 98 4.21 1.23 21.41
CA PRO A 98 3.93 0.39 22.58
C PRO A 98 2.54 0.70 23.08
N THR A 99 1.81 -0.34 23.36
CA THR A 99 0.45 -0.19 23.86
C THR A 99 0.42 -0.35 25.36
N ALA A 100 -0.61 0.20 25.97
CA ALA A 100 -0.83 -0.03 27.37
C ALA A 100 -0.96 -1.52 27.65
N ARG A 101 -1.57 -2.23 26.73
CA ARG A 101 -1.72 -3.67 26.89
C ARG A 101 -0.39 -4.37 26.98
N LEU A 102 0.56 -4.00 26.14
CA LEU A 102 1.88 -4.60 26.21
C LEU A 102 2.58 -4.28 27.51
N ARG A 103 2.45 -3.04 27.95
CA ARG A 103 3.09 -2.66 29.20
C ARG A 103 2.51 -3.44 30.37
N TRP A 104 1.22 -3.65 30.34
CA TRP A 104 0.60 -4.41 31.40
C TRP A 104 0.92 -5.88 31.34
N GLY A 105 1.08 -6.38 30.17
CA GLY A 105 1.46 -7.75 30.01
C GLY A 105 2.83 -8.04 30.57
N LEU A 106 3.56 -7.01 30.73
CA LEU A 106 4.84 -7.14 31.37
C LEU A 106 4.70 -7.11 32.83
N ARG A 107 3.73 -6.56 33.17
CA ARG A 107 3.46 -6.19 34.06
C ARG A 107 3.62 -6.45 34.86
N PRO A 108 3.72 -6.03 34.94
CA PRO A 108 3.72 -5.79 35.52
C PRO A 108 3.77 -5.83 36.16
N GLY A 109 3.74 -5.98 36.66
CA GLY A 109 3.46 -5.85 36.90
C GLY A 109 3.53 -6.10 36.98
N GLU A 110 3.44 -6.01 36.87
CA GLU A 110 3.22 -5.96 36.52
C GLU A 110 3.70 -5.97 36.34
N ALA A 111 4.01 -5.71 36.74
CA ALA A 111 3.95 -5.57 36.37
C ALA A 111 4.27 -5.52 36.46
N ARG A 112 4.17 -5.59 37.21
CA ARG A 112 3.89 -5.27 37.21
C ARG A 112 4.00 -5.28 37.21
#